data_ef0196ec005f7a0b4efeaa38e355f874
#
_entry.id   ef0196ec005f7a0b4efeaa38e355f874
#
_cell.length_a   1.000
_cell.length_b   1.000
_cell.length_c   1.000
_cell.angle_alpha   90.00
_cell.angle_beta   90.00
_cell.angle_gamma   90.00
#
_symmetry.space_group_name_H-M   'P 1'
#
loop_
_entity.id
_entity.type
_entity.pdbx_description
1 polymer ?
#
loop_
_entity_poly.entity_id
_entity_poly.type
_entity_poly.pdbx_seq_one_letter_code
_entity_poly.pdbx_strand_id
1 'polypeptide(L)'
;MGTWWALAITAVFFGAAHLGNPQATVFGAVAIALEAGILLGACYLLTRRLWLAIGVHAAWNFVQGGIFGSDISGTGSGRGLIEARFTGPDLLTGGAMGIEASVVAVVLCTAAGVAMLLAVRRRGLVVPPCWRRPPQATLDGTQPA
;
A
#
# COMPACT_ATOMS: atom_id res chain seq x y z
N MET A 1 5.97 10.22 15.43
CA MET A 1 4.87 9.23 15.19
C MET A 1 5.38 7.81 15.41
N GLY A 2 4.53 6.87 15.76
CA GLY A 2 4.86 5.44 15.79
C GLY A 2 4.50 4.77 14.48
N THR A 3 4.91 3.49 14.33
CA THR A 3 4.71 2.69 13.13
C THR A 3 3.24 2.67 12.65
N TRP A 4 2.29 2.46 13.55
CA TRP A 4 0.88 2.30 13.17
C TRP A 4 0.25 3.60 12.67
N TRP A 5 0.56 4.73 13.30
CA TRP A 5 0.10 6.03 12.83
C TRP A 5 0.72 6.40 11.49
N ALA A 6 2.01 6.13 11.31
CA ALA A 6 2.68 6.38 10.03
C ALA A 6 2.02 5.54 8.92
N LEU A 7 1.80 4.24 9.16
CA LEU A 7 1.14 3.35 8.19
C LEU A 7 -0.27 3.84 7.84
N ALA A 8 -1.09 4.16 8.84
CA ALA A 8 -2.46 4.62 8.61
C ALA A 8 -2.51 5.92 7.77
N ILE A 9 -1.69 6.91 8.16
CA ILE A 9 -1.65 8.20 7.46
C ILE A 9 -1.16 8.03 6.02
N THR A 10 -0.09 7.26 5.81
CA THR A 10 0.44 7.05 4.46
C THR A 10 -0.50 6.23 3.59
N ALA A 11 -1.20 5.23 4.14
CA ALA A 11 -2.19 4.45 3.41
C ALA A 11 -3.39 5.32 2.98
N VAL A 12 -3.94 6.14 3.89
CA VAL A 12 -5.02 7.07 3.58
C VAL A 12 -4.58 8.09 2.53
N PHE A 13 -3.39 8.67 2.71
CA PHE A 13 -2.84 9.62 1.73
C PHE A 13 -2.66 8.98 0.35
N PHE A 14 -2.15 7.75 0.30
CA PHE A 14 -1.95 7.01 -0.94
C PHE A 14 -3.27 6.78 -1.69
N GLY A 15 -4.31 6.29 -1.00
CA GLY A 15 -5.64 6.14 -1.60
C GLY A 15 -6.25 7.47 -2.02
N ALA A 16 -6.17 8.51 -1.18
CA ALA A 16 -6.71 9.83 -1.47
C ALA A 16 -6.04 10.50 -2.68
N ALA A 17 -4.74 10.26 -2.88
CA ALA A 17 -4.02 10.79 -4.05
C ALA A 17 -4.60 10.27 -5.37
N HIS A 18 -5.22 9.09 -5.39
CA HIS A 18 -5.86 8.51 -6.58
C HIS A 18 -7.21 9.14 -6.91
N LEU A 19 -7.81 9.94 -6.02
CA LEU A 19 -9.03 10.69 -6.32
C LEU A 19 -8.83 11.75 -7.43
N GLY A 20 -7.59 12.09 -7.76
CA GLY A 20 -7.27 12.96 -8.89
C GLY A 20 -7.37 12.29 -10.26
N ASN A 21 -7.56 10.98 -10.35
CA ASN A 21 -7.65 10.27 -11.61
C ASN A 21 -9.03 10.46 -12.28
N PRO A 22 -9.10 10.44 -13.63
CA PRO A 22 -10.33 10.76 -14.37
C PRO A 22 -11.55 9.91 -14.03
N GLN A 23 -11.34 8.63 -13.72
CA GLN A 23 -12.41 7.67 -13.41
C GLN A 23 -12.42 7.27 -11.93
N ALA A 24 -11.81 8.10 -11.07
CA ALA A 24 -11.72 7.82 -9.65
C ALA A 24 -13.08 7.79 -8.96
N THR A 25 -13.21 6.85 -8.02
CA THR A 25 -14.35 6.77 -7.11
C THR A 25 -13.86 6.77 -5.67
N VAL A 26 -14.70 7.24 -4.75
CA VAL A 26 -14.39 7.17 -3.31
C VAL A 26 -14.18 5.72 -2.86
N PHE A 27 -15.00 4.80 -3.38
CA PHE A 27 -14.86 3.37 -3.11
C PHE A 27 -13.50 2.85 -3.56
N GLY A 28 -13.07 3.18 -4.80
CA GLY A 28 -11.76 2.78 -5.32
C GLY A 28 -10.60 3.38 -4.54
N ALA A 29 -10.69 4.64 -4.13
CA ALA A 29 -9.67 5.27 -3.30
C ALA A 29 -9.53 4.57 -1.93
N VAL A 30 -10.65 4.16 -1.31
CA VAL A 30 -10.63 3.38 -0.07
C VAL A 30 -10.06 1.98 -0.32
N ALA A 31 -10.43 1.33 -1.42
CA ALA A 31 -9.88 0.04 -1.82
C ALA A 31 -8.35 0.11 -1.94
N ILE A 32 -7.83 1.08 -2.71
CA ILE A 32 -6.38 1.31 -2.89
C ILE A 32 -5.68 1.60 -1.55
N ALA A 33 -6.30 2.38 -0.67
CA ALA A 33 -5.73 2.64 0.67
C ALA A 33 -5.58 1.34 1.47
N LEU A 34 -6.56 0.45 1.42
CA LEU A 34 -6.55 -0.82 2.15
C LEU A 34 -5.61 -1.84 1.52
N GLU A 35 -5.67 -2.04 0.20
CA GLU A 35 -4.85 -3.03 -0.48
C GLU A 35 -3.39 -2.58 -0.64
N ALA A 36 -3.17 -1.53 -1.43
CA ALA A 36 -1.84 -1.07 -1.78
C ALA A 36 -1.20 -0.26 -0.65
N GLY A 37 -1.96 0.64 0.00
CA GLY A 37 -1.43 1.46 1.09
C GLY A 37 -0.90 0.60 2.25
N ILE A 38 -1.64 -0.44 2.67
CA ILE A 38 -1.19 -1.35 3.73
C ILE A 38 -0.06 -2.25 3.22
N LEU A 39 -0.19 -2.86 2.04
CA LEU A 39 0.81 -3.77 1.49
C LEU A 39 2.16 -3.09 1.26
N LEU A 40 2.17 -1.94 0.58
CA LEU A 40 3.40 -1.20 0.29
C LEU A 40 4.05 -0.66 1.56
N GLY A 41 3.23 -0.17 2.51
CA GLY A 41 3.70 0.21 3.83
C GLY A 41 4.31 -0.96 4.60
N ALA A 42 3.72 -2.16 4.53
CA ALA A 42 4.25 -3.37 5.14
C ALA A 42 5.58 -3.80 4.49
N CYS A 43 5.72 -3.70 3.16
CA CYS A 43 6.98 -3.92 2.45
C CYS A 43 8.11 -3.04 2.99
N TYR A 44 7.82 -1.74 3.15
CA TYR A 44 8.78 -0.80 3.73
C TYR A 44 9.12 -1.14 5.18
N LEU A 45 8.11 -1.41 6.01
CA LEU A 45 8.33 -1.73 7.43
C LEU A 45 9.17 -3.00 7.62
N LEU A 46 9.01 -3.99 6.74
CA LEU A 46 9.73 -5.25 6.81
C LEU A 46 11.22 -5.10 6.42
N THR A 47 11.52 -4.24 5.44
CA THR A 47 12.87 -4.12 4.87
C THR A 47 13.60 -2.84 5.28
N ARG A 48 12.86 -1.83 5.73
CA ARG A 48 13.34 -0.46 5.98
C ARG A 48 13.96 0.19 4.74
N ARG A 49 13.62 -0.33 3.56
CA ARG A 49 14.05 0.17 2.26
C ARG A 49 12.85 0.29 1.33
N LEU A 50 12.84 1.31 0.49
CA LEU A 50 11.74 1.54 -0.46
C LEU A 50 11.73 0.58 -1.64
N TRP A 51 12.85 -0.06 -1.96
CA TRP A 51 13.00 -0.88 -3.16
C TRP A 51 11.96 -2.00 -3.28
N LEU A 52 11.61 -2.65 -2.17
CA LEU A 52 10.58 -3.70 -2.21
C LEU A 52 9.20 -3.11 -2.51
N ALA A 53 8.84 -2.00 -1.87
CA ALA A 53 7.57 -1.32 -2.14
C ALA A 53 7.49 -0.81 -3.58
N ILE A 54 8.56 -0.17 -4.08
CA ILE A 54 8.67 0.29 -5.47
C ILE A 54 8.54 -0.89 -6.44
N GLY A 55 9.27 -1.98 -6.20
CA GLY A 55 9.24 -3.16 -7.05
C GLY A 55 7.86 -3.82 -7.12
N VAL A 56 7.19 -3.98 -5.98
CA VAL A 56 5.83 -4.54 -5.91
C VAL A 56 4.85 -3.64 -6.65
N HIS A 57 4.88 -2.32 -6.41
CA HIS A 57 3.97 -1.39 -7.07
C HIS A 57 4.23 -1.32 -8.59
N ALA A 58 5.48 -1.23 -9.00
CA ALA A 58 5.84 -1.20 -10.42
C ALA A 58 5.44 -2.50 -11.13
N ALA A 59 5.68 -3.66 -10.50
CA ALA A 59 5.28 -4.96 -11.05
C ALA A 59 3.77 -5.09 -11.17
N TRP A 60 3.01 -4.62 -10.16
CA TRP A 60 1.56 -4.59 -10.21
C TRP A 60 1.06 -3.78 -11.42
N ASN A 61 1.47 -2.53 -11.53
CA ASN A 61 1.05 -1.65 -12.62
C ASN A 61 1.49 -2.17 -13.99
N PHE A 62 2.71 -2.72 -14.09
CA PHE A 62 3.19 -3.31 -15.33
C PHE A 62 2.36 -4.53 -15.75
N VAL A 63 2.04 -5.41 -14.83
CA VAL A 63 1.23 -6.60 -15.13
C VAL A 63 -0.22 -6.18 -15.47
N GLN A 64 -0.82 -5.32 -14.65
CA GLN A 64 -2.21 -4.89 -14.85
C GLN A 64 -2.39 -4.11 -16.15
N GLY A 65 -1.62 -3.06 -16.36
CA GLY A 65 -1.77 -2.18 -17.51
C GLY A 65 -0.94 -2.65 -18.72
N GLY A 66 0.33 -3.00 -18.50
CA GLY A 66 1.24 -3.34 -19.59
C GLY A 66 1.00 -4.71 -20.21
N ILE A 67 0.65 -5.71 -19.40
CA ILE A 67 0.38 -7.05 -19.90
C ILE A 67 -1.11 -7.21 -20.22
N PHE A 68 -1.97 -7.03 -19.24
CA PHE A 68 -3.41 -7.32 -19.39
C PHE A 68 -4.23 -6.16 -19.98
N GLY A 69 -3.67 -4.97 -20.12
CA GLY A 69 -4.39 -3.82 -20.67
C GLY A 69 -5.59 -3.39 -19.83
N SER A 70 -5.63 -3.77 -18.56
CA SER A 70 -6.64 -3.29 -17.62
C SER A 70 -6.37 -1.85 -17.22
N ASP A 71 -7.42 -1.09 -16.93
CA ASP A 71 -7.25 0.24 -16.37
C ASP A 71 -6.47 0.17 -15.04
N ILE A 72 -5.65 1.17 -14.80
CA ILE A 72 -4.85 1.32 -13.59
C ILE A 72 -5.42 2.48 -12.80
N SER A 73 -5.98 2.21 -11.63
CA SER A 73 -6.45 3.23 -10.68
C SER A 73 -7.39 4.28 -11.27
N GLY A 74 -8.14 3.94 -12.32
CA GLY A 74 -9.05 4.88 -12.96
C GLY A 74 -8.38 5.93 -13.85
N THR A 75 -7.21 5.64 -14.41
CA THR A 75 -6.49 6.56 -15.31
C THR A 75 -7.05 6.61 -16.73
N GLY A 76 -7.86 5.62 -17.13
CA GLY A 76 -8.41 5.48 -18.48
C GLY A 76 -7.40 4.92 -19.50
N SER A 77 -6.29 4.33 -19.06
CA SER A 77 -5.15 3.93 -19.90
C SER A 77 -5.08 2.42 -20.18
N GLY A 78 -6.19 1.79 -20.53
CA GLY A 78 -6.27 0.34 -20.76
C GLY A 78 -5.73 -0.10 -22.13
N ARG A 79 -4.41 -0.14 -22.34
CA ARG A 79 -3.79 -0.79 -23.51
C ARG A 79 -2.59 -1.61 -23.07
N GLY A 80 -2.66 -2.93 -23.23
CA GLY A 80 -1.62 -3.87 -22.87
C GLY A 80 -1.24 -4.79 -24.01
N LEU A 81 -0.35 -5.72 -23.72
CA LEU A 81 0.04 -6.78 -24.64
C LEU A 81 -1.15 -7.70 -24.95
N ILE A 82 -2.05 -7.87 -23.97
CA ILE A 82 -3.30 -8.63 -24.05
C ILE A 82 -4.43 -7.65 -23.69
N GLU A 83 -5.54 -7.67 -24.42
CA GLU A 83 -6.75 -6.92 -24.04
C GLU A 83 -7.64 -7.77 -23.13
N ALA A 84 -7.41 -7.72 -21.83
CA ALA A 84 -8.29 -8.40 -20.89
C ALA A 84 -9.64 -7.66 -20.79
N ARG A 85 -10.73 -8.40 -20.93
CA ARG A 85 -12.08 -7.88 -20.74
C ARG A 85 -12.69 -8.51 -19.50
N PHE A 86 -12.99 -7.68 -18.52
CA PHE A 86 -13.65 -8.11 -17.31
C PHE A 86 -15.15 -7.87 -17.45
N THR A 87 -15.94 -8.95 -17.33
CA THR A 87 -17.40 -8.89 -17.41
C THR A 87 -18.00 -9.34 -16.08
N GLY A 88 -18.96 -8.57 -15.56
CA GLY A 88 -19.63 -8.88 -14.31
C GLY A 88 -19.85 -7.64 -13.43
N PRO A 89 -20.32 -7.83 -12.20
CA PRO A 89 -20.53 -6.73 -11.26
C PRO A 89 -19.23 -5.98 -10.95
N ASP A 90 -19.30 -4.66 -10.81
CA ASP A 90 -18.15 -3.81 -10.49
C ASP A 90 -17.41 -4.23 -9.21
N LEU A 91 -18.13 -4.79 -8.25
CA LEU A 91 -17.55 -5.32 -7.01
C LEU A 91 -16.50 -6.43 -7.29
N LEU A 92 -16.67 -7.21 -8.36
CA LEU A 92 -15.74 -8.28 -8.73
C LEU A 92 -14.72 -7.82 -9.78
N THR A 93 -15.11 -6.91 -10.67
CA THR A 93 -14.27 -6.45 -11.77
C THR A 93 -13.45 -5.21 -11.45
N GLY A 94 -13.84 -4.46 -10.42
CA GLY A 94 -13.29 -3.16 -10.07
C GLY A 94 -13.87 -1.99 -10.87
N GLY A 95 -14.76 -2.29 -11.84
CA GLY A 95 -15.41 -1.26 -12.66
C GLY A 95 -14.42 -0.37 -13.40
N ALA A 96 -14.72 0.92 -13.45
CA ALA A 96 -13.90 1.92 -14.11
C ALA A 96 -12.53 2.18 -13.46
N MET A 97 -12.36 1.81 -12.18
CA MET A 97 -11.08 1.94 -11.46
C MET A 97 -10.06 0.87 -11.85
N GLY A 98 -10.51 -0.22 -12.49
CA GLY A 98 -9.68 -1.39 -12.76
C GLY A 98 -9.73 -2.42 -11.62
N ILE A 99 -9.11 -3.57 -11.85
CA ILE A 99 -9.22 -4.75 -10.98
C ILE A 99 -8.79 -4.51 -9.52
N GLU A 100 -7.99 -3.51 -9.27
CA GLU A 100 -7.54 -3.11 -7.93
C GLU A 100 -8.70 -2.61 -7.04
N ALA A 101 -9.78 -2.09 -7.62
CA ALA A 101 -11.00 -1.79 -6.86
C ALA A 101 -11.91 -3.02 -6.66
N SER A 102 -11.52 -4.20 -7.12
CA SER A 102 -12.29 -5.42 -6.89
C SER A 102 -12.13 -5.93 -5.46
N VAL A 103 -13.19 -6.54 -4.93
CA VAL A 103 -13.13 -7.19 -3.60
C VAL A 103 -12.05 -8.28 -3.55
N VAL A 104 -11.77 -8.93 -4.67
CA VAL A 104 -10.74 -9.98 -4.76
C VAL A 104 -9.35 -9.41 -4.53
N ALA A 105 -8.99 -8.32 -5.24
CA ALA A 105 -7.71 -7.65 -5.06
C ALA A 105 -7.58 -7.07 -3.63
N VAL A 106 -8.62 -6.39 -3.15
CA VAL A 106 -8.65 -5.82 -1.79
C VAL A 106 -8.40 -6.90 -0.74
N VAL A 107 -9.10 -8.04 -0.82
CA VAL A 107 -8.94 -9.13 0.17
C VAL A 107 -7.56 -9.75 0.09
N LEU A 108 -7.08 -10.10 -1.10
CA LEU A 108 -5.78 -10.77 -1.26
C LEU A 108 -4.61 -9.87 -0.88
N CYS A 109 -4.60 -8.63 -1.36
CA CYS A 109 -3.51 -7.68 -1.08
C CYS A 109 -3.51 -7.25 0.39
N THR A 110 -4.69 -6.99 0.97
CA THR A 110 -4.80 -6.68 2.40
C THR A 110 -4.34 -7.86 3.25
N ALA A 111 -4.74 -9.10 2.91
CA ALA A 111 -4.30 -10.30 3.63
C ALA A 111 -2.78 -10.47 3.56
N ALA A 112 -2.16 -10.26 2.38
CA ALA A 112 -0.71 -10.28 2.22
C ALA A 112 -0.04 -9.19 3.07
N GLY A 113 -0.55 -7.97 3.03
CA GLY A 113 -0.08 -6.85 3.84
C GLY A 113 -0.15 -7.15 5.34
N VAL A 114 -1.28 -7.69 5.82
CA VAL A 114 -1.46 -8.10 7.22
C VAL A 114 -0.48 -9.20 7.60
N ALA A 115 -0.27 -10.22 6.76
CA ALA A 115 0.72 -11.27 7.01
C ALA A 115 2.14 -10.69 7.16
N MET A 116 2.51 -9.73 6.31
CA MET A 116 3.78 -9.03 6.43
C MET A 116 3.86 -8.17 7.70
N LEU A 117 2.78 -7.49 8.10
CA LEU A 117 2.74 -6.73 9.35
C LEU A 117 2.87 -7.63 10.59
N LEU A 118 2.30 -8.83 10.55
CA LEU A 118 2.52 -9.83 11.60
C LEU A 118 4.00 -10.24 11.68
N ALA A 119 4.68 -10.40 10.54
CA ALA A 119 6.12 -10.65 10.51
C ALA A 119 6.92 -9.47 11.05
N VAL A 120 6.55 -8.22 10.69
CA VAL A 120 7.15 -6.99 11.25
C VAL A 120 7.04 -6.98 12.78
N ARG A 121 5.84 -7.30 13.31
CA ARG A 121 5.61 -7.37 14.75
C ARG A 121 6.44 -8.47 15.42
N ARG A 122 6.45 -9.68 14.84
CA ARG A 122 7.23 -10.83 15.37
C ARG A 122 8.74 -10.56 15.39
N ARG A 123 9.24 -9.77 14.44
CA ARG A 123 10.66 -9.37 14.37
C ARG A 123 11.01 -8.15 15.24
N GLY A 124 10.07 -7.62 16.01
CA GLY A 124 10.32 -6.46 16.87
C GLY A 124 10.59 -5.15 16.11
N LEU A 125 10.20 -5.06 14.83
CA LEU A 125 10.45 -3.89 13.98
C LEU A 125 9.45 -2.74 14.17
N VAL A 126 8.49 -2.91 15.09
CA VAL A 126 7.49 -1.89 15.42
C VAL A 126 8.14 -0.79 16.26
N VAL A 127 8.05 0.45 15.79
CA VAL A 127 8.55 1.63 16.51
C VAL A 127 7.40 2.25 17.30
N PRO A 128 7.53 2.39 18.64
CA PRO A 128 6.51 3.04 19.45
C PRO A 128 6.42 4.54 19.15
N PRO A 129 5.26 5.19 19.38
CA PRO A 129 5.14 6.63 19.24
C PRO A 129 6.04 7.37 20.23
N CYS A 130 6.42 8.62 19.90
CA CYS A 130 7.40 9.40 20.67
C CYS A 130 7.01 9.57 22.15
N TRP A 131 5.71 9.72 22.45
CA TRP A 131 5.19 9.84 23.81
C TRP A 131 5.26 8.55 24.65
N ARG A 132 5.61 7.42 24.04
CA ARG A 132 5.81 6.11 24.71
C ARG A 132 7.27 5.67 24.70
N ARG A 133 8.18 6.50 24.20
CA ARG A 133 9.61 6.20 24.23
C ARG A 133 10.19 6.63 25.57
N PRO A 134 11.03 5.81 26.20
CA PRO A 134 11.76 6.27 27.38
C PRO A 134 12.64 7.49 27.00
N PRO A 135 12.89 8.41 27.94
CA PRO A 135 13.84 9.50 27.74
C PRO A 135 15.17 8.90 27.25
N GLN A 136 15.75 9.47 26.20
CA GLN A 136 17.12 9.10 25.82
C GLN A 136 18.02 9.47 26.99
N ALA A 137 18.79 8.49 27.51
CA ALA A 137 19.84 8.79 28.46
C ALA A 137 20.77 9.80 27.78
N THR A 138 20.83 11.02 28.34
CA THR A 138 21.88 11.98 27.99
C THR A 138 23.18 11.26 28.27
N LEU A 139 23.99 11.08 27.23
CA LEU A 139 25.39 10.73 27.40
C LEU A 139 26.06 11.98 28.02
N ASP A 140 25.89 12.12 29.32
CA ASP A 140 26.55 13.14 30.07
C ASP A 140 28.03 12.73 30.13
N GLY A 141 28.88 13.54 29.48
CA GLY A 141 30.28 13.25 29.26
C GLY A 141 31.13 13.46 30.53
N THR A 142 30.76 12.77 31.60
CA THR A 142 31.69 12.63 32.76
C THR A 142 32.52 11.37 32.55
N GLN A 143 33.60 11.49 31.78
CA GLN A 143 34.73 10.59 31.95
C GLN A 143 35.33 10.85 33.33
N PRO A 144 35.52 9.83 34.18
CA PRO A 144 36.31 9.96 35.37
C PRO A 144 37.80 10.18 34.97
N ALA A 145 38.40 11.14 35.60
CA ALA A 145 39.84 11.47 35.52
C ALA A 145 40.72 10.29 35.99
#